data_3dbd7b9de94d629e63d3767226f1c00d
#
_entry.id   3dbd7b9de94d629e63d3767226f1c00d
#
_cell.length_a   1.000
_cell.length_b   1.000
_cell.length_c   1.000
_cell.angle_alpha   90.00
_cell.angle_beta   90.00
_cell.angle_gamma   90.00
#
_symmetry.space_group_name_H-M   'P 1'
#
loop_
_entity.id
_entity.type
_entity.pdbx_description
1 polymer ?
#
loop_
_entity_poly.entity_id
_entity_poly.type
_entity_poly.pdbx_seq_one_letter_code
_entity_poly.pdbx_strand_id
1 'polypeptide(L)'
;STTAEESTDAGEGINAEIVANEKGPVAGVAQAAMPSVVAITSVSMQEIRSFFGYGMEYPSTGSGSGIIVGENDDELLIATNNHVVEGATTLSVCFIGSDVVSAEQETENYVNGNGDLNIDGAVSAKIKGTDEDTDLAVIAVEKSDIPEETMSQIKIAQLGNSDDLAVGEQVVAIGNALGYGRTVTSGWVSALDR
;
A
#
# COMPACT_ATOMS: atom_id res chain seq x y z
N SER A 1 -22.29 -13.01 -43.14
CA SER A 1 -23.28 -13.02 -42.08
C SER A 1 -22.93 -14.07 -41.04
N THR A 2 -22.26 -13.66 -39.97
CA THR A 2 -22.24 -14.48 -38.76
C THR A 2 -22.27 -13.51 -37.59
N THR A 3 -23.41 -13.45 -36.96
CA THR A 3 -23.73 -12.75 -35.76
C THR A 3 -23.00 -13.44 -34.59
N ALA A 4 -22.18 -12.73 -33.86
CA ALA A 4 -21.67 -13.16 -32.57
C ALA A 4 -22.68 -12.75 -31.49
N GLU A 5 -23.14 -13.70 -30.72
CA GLU A 5 -24.03 -13.53 -29.58
C GLU A 5 -23.26 -12.91 -28.41
N GLU A 6 -23.87 -11.89 -27.86
CA GLU A 6 -23.49 -11.16 -26.67
C GLU A 6 -23.81 -12.01 -25.43
N SER A 7 -22.81 -12.41 -24.66
CA SER A 7 -23.02 -12.96 -23.32
C SER A 7 -22.76 -11.88 -22.27
N THR A 8 -23.83 -11.34 -21.74
CA THR A 8 -23.86 -10.52 -20.53
C THR A 8 -23.73 -11.42 -19.32
N ASP A 9 -22.91 -11.02 -18.43
CA ASP A 9 -22.86 -11.26 -16.98
C ASP A 9 -21.52 -11.75 -16.46
N ALA A 10 -20.73 -10.81 -15.96
CA ALA A 10 -19.86 -10.99 -14.82
C ALA A 10 -19.42 -9.60 -14.35
N GLY A 11 -19.51 -9.38 -13.06
CA GLY A 11 -19.30 -8.10 -12.39
C GLY A 11 -18.12 -7.28 -12.91
N GLU A 12 -18.24 -5.95 -12.83
CA GLU A 12 -17.32 -4.94 -13.37
C GLU A 12 -15.87 -5.10 -12.87
N GLY A 13 -15.23 -6.16 -13.31
CA GLY A 13 -13.78 -6.24 -13.35
C GLY A 13 -13.29 -5.22 -14.37
N ILE A 14 -12.41 -4.31 -13.96
CA ILE A 14 -11.78 -3.37 -14.87
C ILE A 14 -11.18 -4.18 -16.00
N ASN A 15 -11.62 -3.91 -17.19
CA ASN A 15 -11.15 -4.61 -18.38
C ASN A 15 -9.72 -4.12 -18.69
N ALA A 16 -8.73 -4.75 -18.07
CA ALA A 16 -7.31 -4.43 -18.22
C ALA A 16 -6.85 -4.46 -19.69
N GLU A 17 -7.55 -5.23 -20.56
CA GLU A 17 -7.28 -5.31 -21.97
C GLU A 17 -7.56 -3.99 -22.72
N ILE A 18 -8.58 -3.23 -22.31
CA ILE A 18 -8.93 -1.96 -22.99
C ILE A 18 -7.88 -0.89 -22.67
N VAL A 19 -7.41 -0.83 -21.44
CA VAL A 19 -6.41 0.16 -21.00
C VAL A 19 -5.01 -0.17 -21.52
N ALA A 20 -4.68 -1.46 -21.67
CA ALA A 20 -3.39 -1.94 -22.18
C ALA A 20 -3.16 -1.53 -23.65
N ASN A 21 -4.20 -1.38 -24.44
CA ASN A 21 -4.08 -1.08 -25.87
C ASN A 21 -3.58 0.35 -26.19
N GLU A 22 -3.77 1.32 -25.28
CA GLU A 22 -3.36 2.71 -25.52
C GLU A 22 -1.99 3.06 -24.93
N LYS A 23 -1.60 2.42 -23.82
CA LYS A 23 -0.38 2.78 -23.06
C LYS A 23 0.64 1.66 -22.88
N GLY A 24 0.35 0.48 -23.44
CA GLY A 24 1.13 -0.73 -23.25
C GLY A 24 0.69 -1.53 -22.00
N PRO A 25 0.98 -2.86 -21.99
CA PRO A 25 0.39 -3.78 -20.99
C PRO A 25 0.80 -3.45 -19.54
N VAL A 26 2.06 -3.09 -19.30
CA VAL A 26 2.56 -2.76 -17.95
C VAL A 26 1.88 -1.51 -17.39
N ALA A 27 1.74 -0.47 -18.22
CA ALA A 27 1.09 0.77 -17.79
C ALA A 27 -0.41 0.57 -17.52
N GLY A 28 -1.07 -0.29 -18.31
CA GLY A 28 -2.47 -0.65 -18.12
C GLY A 28 -2.69 -1.38 -16.80
N VAL A 29 -1.88 -2.39 -16.50
CA VAL A 29 -1.92 -3.13 -15.23
C VAL A 29 -1.65 -2.21 -14.05
N ALA A 30 -0.61 -1.36 -14.14
CA ALA A 30 -0.30 -0.41 -13.09
C ALA A 30 -1.46 0.55 -12.81
N GLN A 31 -2.06 1.14 -13.85
CA GLN A 31 -3.19 2.06 -13.70
C GLN A 31 -4.42 1.37 -13.09
N ALA A 32 -4.66 0.10 -13.40
CA ALA A 32 -5.77 -0.67 -12.86
C ALA A 32 -5.56 -1.04 -11.37
N ALA A 33 -4.31 -1.35 -10.97
CA ALA A 33 -3.97 -1.80 -9.63
C ALA A 33 -3.67 -0.66 -8.63
N MET A 34 -3.18 0.49 -9.10
CA MET A 34 -2.83 1.63 -8.24
C MET A 34 -3.91 2.08 -7.26
N PRO A 35 -5.21 2.06 -7.58
CA PRO A 35 -6.27 2.39 -6.63
C PRO A 35 -6.33 1.48 -5.40
N SER A 36 -5.73 0.30 -5.47
CA SER A 36 -5.68 -0.67 -4.37
C SER A 36 -4.37 -0.60 -3.58
N VAL A 37 -3.39 0.19 -4.03
CA VAL A 37 -2.07 0.30 -3.39
C VAL A 37 -2.01 1.57 -2.55
N VAL A 38 -1.53 1.43 -1.32
CA VAL A 38 -1.35 2.53 -0.37
C VAL A 38 0.11 2.68 0.03
N ALA A 39 0.48 3.90 0.39
CA ALA A 39 1.74 4.18 1.07
C ALA A 39 1.50 4.16 2.57
N ILE A 40 2.42 3.55 3.33
CA ILE A 40 2.35 3.46 4.78
C ILE A 40 3.58 4.16 5.34
N THR A 41 3.36 5.01 6.33
CA THR A 41 4.42 5.62 7.14
C THR A 41 4.23 5.22 8.59
N SER A 42 5.29 4.73 9.22
CA SER A 42 5.32 4.36 10.62
C SER A 42 6.30 5.24 11.39
N VAL A 43 5.95 5.61 12.62
CA VAL A 43 6.86 6.23 13.57
C VAL A 43 7.05 5.27 14.73
N SER A 44 8.29 4.99 15.08
CA SER A 44 8.67 4.22 16.25
C SER A 44 9.62 5.04 17.12
N MET A 45 9.63 4.78 18.42
CA MET A 45 10.56 5.41 19.37
C MET A 45 11.74 4.49 19.57
N GLN A 46 12.95 4.94 19.24
CA GLN A 46 14.18 4.20 19.46
C GLN A 46 14.94 4.76 20.66
N GLU A 47 15.24 3.91 21.65
CA GLU A 47 16.07 4.27 22.77
C GLU A 47 17.56 4.14 22.39
N ILE A 48 18.26 5.25 22.29
CA ILE A 48 19.71 5.26 22.13
C ILE A 48 20.34 5.44 23.51
N ARG A 49 21.00 4.39 24.01
CA ARG A 49 21.77 4.47 25.25
C ARG A 49 23.09 5.19 25.01
N SER A 50 23.21 6.37 25.60
CA SER A 50 24.49 7.08 25.67
C SER A 50 25.49 6.30 26.51
N PHE A 51 26.77 6.41 26.19
CA PHE A 51 27.89 5.82 26.96
C PHE A 51 27.88 6.21 28.48
N PHE A 52 27.16 7.28 28.82
CA PHE A 52 26.99 7.76 30.19
C PHE A 52 25.71 7.27 30.88
N GLY A 53 24.99 6.28 30.29
CA GLY A 53 23.84 5.63 30.92
C GLY A 53 22.51 6.41 30.85
N TYR A 54 22.46 7.55 30.17
CA TYR A 54 21.23 8.27 29.90
C TYR A 54 20.64 7.74 28.59
N GLY A 55 19.46 7.12 28.65
CA GLY A 55 18.67 6.77 27.46
C GLY A 55 18.01 8.06 26.94
N MET A 56 18.15 8.32 25.64
CA MET A 56 17.35 9.32 24.93
C MET A 56 16.52 8.60 23.89
N GLU A 57 15.23 8.87 23.88
CA GLU A 57 14.31 8.35 22.87
C GLU A 57 14.31 9.30 21.67
N TYR A 58 14.52 8.73 20.48
CA TYR A 58 14.44 9.47 19.22
C TYR A 58 13.37 8.83 18.34
N PRO A 59 12.51 9.65 17.70
CA PRO A 59 11.57 9.14 16.72
C PRO A 59 12.34 8.63 15.49
N SER A 60 12.00 7.43 15.05
CA SER A 60 12.47 6.82 13.81
C SER A 60 11.29 6.62 12.88
N THR A 61 11.41 7.08 11.64
CA THR A 61 10.36 6.98 10.64
C THR A 61 10.67 5.84 9.68
N GLY A 62 9.69 4.95 9.49
CA GLY A 62 9.69 3.89 8.49
C GLY A 62 8.68 4.16 7.40
N SER A 63 8.88 3.58 6.23
CA SER A 63 7.93 3.64 5.13
C SER A 63 7.79 2.29 4.44
N GLY A 64 6.62 2.03 3.91
CA GLY A 64 6.33 0.79 3.20
C GLY A 64 5.12 0.95 2.30
N SER A 65 4.70 -0.16 1.73
CA SER A 65 3.52 -0.27 0.89
C SER A 65 2.50 -1.21 1.52
N GLY A 66 1.24 -0.99 1.18
CA GLY A 66 0.17 -1.90 1.53
C GLY A 66 -0.80 -2.05 0.36
N ILE A 67 -1.64 -3.06 0.46
CA ILE A 67 -2.75 -3.30 -0.48
C ILE A 67 -4.07 -3.38 0.28
N ILE A 68 -5.10 -2.73 -0.24
CA ILE A 68 -6.46 -2.80 0.30
C ILE A 68 -7.01 -4.17 -0.07
N VAL A 69 -7.22 -5.05 0.92
CA VAL A 69 -7.62 -6.45 0.71
C VAL A 69 -9.06 -6.74 1.11
N GLY A 70 -9.71 -5.80 1.79
CA GLY A 70 -11.09 -5.99 2.23
C GLY A 70 -11.63 -4.79 2.98
N GLU A 71 -12.86 -4.92 3.41
CA GLU A 71 -13.55 -3.93 4.23
C GLU A 71 -14.61 -4.59 5.10
N ASN A 72 -14.99 -3.91 6.17
CA ASN A 72 -16.20 -4.18 6.94
C ASN A 72 -17.08 -2.92 6.96
N ASP A 73 -18.08 -2.86 7.82
CA ASP A 73 -19.01 -1.73 7.87
C ASP A 73 -18.30 -0.39 8.14
N ASP A 74 -17.28 -0.41 9.00
CA ASP A 74 -16.62 0.79 9.52
C ASP A 74 -15.17 0.99 9.01
N GLU A 75 -14.48 -0.09 8.62
CA GLU A 75 -13.04 -0.06 8.36
C GLU A 75 -12.68 -0.60 6.98
N LEU A 76 -11.63 -0.04 6.38
CA LEU A 76 -10.85 -0.67 5.31
C LEU A 76 -9.72 -1.50 5.90
N LEU A 77 -9.52 -2.70 5.37
CA LEU A 77 -8.46 -3.62 5.76
C LEU A 77 -7.33 -3.60 4.73
N ILE A 78 -6.11 -3.41 5.21
CA ILE A 78 -4.91 -3.27 4.39
C ILE A 78 -3.90 -4.32 4.83
N ALA A 79 -3.45 -5.13 3.89
CA ALA A 79 -2.33 -6.04 4.09
C ALA A 79 -1.00 -5.33 3.81
N THR A 80 -0.01 -5.56 4.67
CA THR A 80 1.34 -5.03 4.56
C THR A 80 2.34 -6.01 5.18
N ASN A 81 3.61 -5.65 5.25
CA ASN A 81 4.62 -6.45 5.92
C ASN A 81 4.70 -6.12 7.42
N ASN A 82 5.04 -7.13 8.22
CA ASN A 82 5.20 -6.96 9.67
C ASN A 82 6.31 -5.94 9.98
N HIS A 83 7.46 -6.02 9.31
CA HIS A 83 8.58 -5.11 9.55
C HIS A 83 8.24 -3.63 9.26
N VAL A 84 7.18 -3.32 8.51
CA VAL A 84 6.72 -1.94 8.24
C VAL A 84 6.01 -1.35 9.46
N VAL A 85 5.33 -2.19 10.25
CA VAL A 85 4.47 -1.76 11.37
C VAL A 85 5.03 -2.13 12.73
N GLU A 86 6.08 -2.97 12.79
CA GLU A 86 6.69 -3.44 14.02
C GLU A 86 7.22 -2.27 14.85
N GLY A 87 6.84 -2.24 16.14
CA GLY A 87 7.25 -1.19 17.07
C GLY A 87 6.70 0.20 16.76
N ALA A 88 5.80 0.34 15.79
CA ALA A 88 5.20 1.62 15.47
C ALA A 88 4.33 2.14 16.62
N THR A 89 4.58 3.37 17.03
CA THR A 89 3.73 4.14 17.94
C THR A 89 2.61 4.88 17.20
N THR A 90 2.88 5.22 15.94
CA THR A 90 1.93 5.89 15.04
C THR A 90 2.03 5.28 13.65
N LEU A 91 0.90 5.02 13.03
CA LEU A 91 0.79 4.57 11.64
C LEU A 91 -0.11 5.51 10.85
N SER A 92 0.33 5.86 9.66
CA SER A 92 -0.44 6.68 8.72
C SER A 92 -0.44 6.04 7.34
N VAL A 93 -1.58 6.16 6.65
CA VAL A 93 -1.82 5.61 5.33
C VAL A 93 -2.17 6.74 4.37
N CYS A 94 -1.46 6.81 3.24
CA CYS A 94 -1.77 7.68 2.12
C CYS A 94 -2.38 6.87 0.98
N PHE A 95 -3.57 7.24 0.58
CA PHE A 95 -4.30 6.64 -0.55
C PHE A 95 -3.91 7.28 -1.89
N ILE A 96 -4.46 6.75 -2.99
CA ILE A 96 -4.35 7.38 -4.30
C ILE A 96 -4.97 8.79 -4.26
N GLY A 97 -4.34 9.75 -4.93
CA GLY A 97 -4.82 11.15 -4.94
C GLY A 97 -4.34 12.00 -3.76
N SER A 98 -3.82 11.39 -2.69
CA SER A 98 -3.07 12.12 -1.67
C SER A 98 -1.68 12.45 -2.21
N ASP A 99 -1.24 13.69 -2.04
CA ASP A 99 0.12 14.05 -2.42
C ASP A 99 1.09 13.24 -1.57
N VAL A 100 1.83 12.36 -2.22
CA VAL A 100 2.93 11.65 -1.57
C VAL A 100 3.99 12.68 -1.27
N VAL A 101 4.25 12.90 -0.01
CA VAL A 101 5.29 13.83 0.43
C VAL A 101 6.60 13.44 -0.24
N SER A 102 7.14 14.34 -1.05
CA SER A 102 8.46 14.16 -1.63
C SER A 102 9.50 14.14 -0.50
N ALA A 103 10.47 13.24 -0.59
CA ALA A 103 11.54 13.06 0.41
C ALA A 103 12.42 14.30 0.66
N GLU A 104 12.16 15.42 -0.01
CA GLU A 104 12.85 16.69 0.17
C GLU A 104 12.30 17.54 1.32
N GLN A 105 11.16 17.15 1.94
CA GLN A 105 10.70 17.85 3.13
C GLN A 105 11.45 17.30 4.35
N GLU A 106 12.22 18.17 4.98
CA GLU A 106 13.05 17.88 6.14
C GLU A 106 12.22 17.22 7.26
N THR A 107 12.75 16.17 7.86
CA THR A 107 12.11 15.31 8.88
C THR A 107 11.51 16.07 10.08
N GLU A 108 11.92 17.30 10.30
CA GLU A 108 11.40 18.12 11.40
C GLU A 108 9.92 18.56 11.24
N ASN A 109 9.36 18.49 10.02
CA ASN A 109 7.98 18.89 9.75
C ASN A 109 6.97 17.72 9.79
N TYR A 110 7.45 16.46 9.89
CA TYR A 110 6.58 15.29 9.84
C TYR A 110 5.94 14.91 11.17
N VAL A 111 6.53 15.33 12.27
CA VAL A 111 6.04 14.99 13.60
C VAL A 111 5.68 16.28 14.31
N ASN A 112 4.40 16.46 14.68
CA ASN A 112 4.00 17.56 15.52
C ASN A 112 4.59 17.38 16.94
N GLY A 113 4.53 18.44 17.76
CA GLY A 113 5.06 18.42 19.13
C GLY A 113 4.46 17.34 20.04
N ASN A 114 3.43 16.59 19.59
CA ASN A 114 2.79 15.48 20.28
C ASN A 114 3.22 14.11 19.74
N GLY A 115 4.09 14.06 18.71
CA GLY A 115 4.52 12.82 18.09
C GLY A 115 3.62 12.30 16.96
N ASP A 116 2.60 13.07 16.54
CA ASP A 116 1.73 12.69 15.43
C ASP A 116 2.35 13.09 14.08
N LEU A 117 2.15 12.24 13.08
CA LEU A 117 2.57 12.52 11.71
C LEU A 117 1.70 13.60 11.08
N ASN A 118 2.31 14.66 10.60
CA ASN A 118 1.64 15.73 9.86
C ASN A 118 1.93 15.58 8.37
N ILE A 119 1.29 14.60 7.74
CA ILE A 119 1.36 14.36 6.29
C ILE A 119 0.00 14.73 5.70
N ASP A 120 -0.04 15.69 4.80
CA ASP A 120 -1.28 16.11 4.14
C ASP A 120 -1.96 14.92 3.45
N GLY A 121 -3.22 14.68 3.78
CA GLY A 121 -4.02 13.58 3.23
C GLY A 121 -3.68 12.19 3.79
N ALA A 122 -2.82 12.07 4.80
CA ALA A 122 -2.59 10.82 5.50
C ALA A 122 -3.70 10.54 6.51
N VAL A 123 -4.15 9.31 6.57
CA VAL A 123 -5.19 8.83 7.50
C VAL A 123 -4.55 7.90 8.52
N SER A 124 -4.94 8.03 9.79
CA SER A 124 -4.43 7.18 10.86
C SER A 124 -4.86 5.73 10.68
N ALA A 125 -3.98 4.80 11.02
CA ALA A 125 -4.24 3.37 10.92
C ALA A 125 -3.97 2.65 12.25
N LYS A 126 -4.64 1.50 12.45
CA LYS A 126 -4.50 0.63 13.61
C LYS A 126 -4.04 -0.74 13.20
N ILE A 127 -3.12 -1.36 13.93
CA ILE A 127 -2.71 -2.74 13.70
C ILE A 127 -3.85 -3.67 14.16
N LYS A 128 -4.28 -4.57 13.29
CA LYS A 128 -5.29 -5.60 13.60
C LYS A 128 -4.65 -6.95 13.92
N GLY A 129 -3.51 -7.24 13.32
CA GLY A 129 -2.74 -8.45 13.56
C GLY A 129 -1.43 -8.44 12.81
N THR A 130 -0.48 -9.21 13.33
CA THR A 130 0.86 -9.38 12.78
C THR A 130 1.28 -10.84 12.84
N ASP A 131 2.10 -11.23 11.91
CA ASP A 131 2.77 -12.53 11.86
C ASP A 131 4.24 -12.29 11.47
N GLU A 132 5.14 -12.47 12.45
CA GLU A 132 6.58 -12.26 12.26
C GLU A 132 7.20 -13.34 11.38
N ASP A 133 6.70 -14.58 11.46
CA ASP A 133 7.26 -15.72 10.73
C ASP A 133 7.09 -15.58 9.22
N THR A 134 5.95 -15.01 8.80
CA THR A 134 5.62 -14.77 7.39
C THR A 134 5.87 -13.31 6.95
N ASP A 135 6.30 -12.45 7.88
CA ASP A 135 6.44 -11.00 7.66
C ASP A 135 5.15 -10.37 7.12
N LEU A 136 4.00 -10.75 7.66
CA LEU A 136 2.70 -10.20 7.28
C LEU A 136 2.08 -9.40 8.42
N ALA A 137 1.35 -8.35 8.05
CA ALA A 137 0.51 -7.59 8.95
C ALA A 137 -0.79 -7.16 8.27
N VAL A 138 -1.83 -7.01 9.07
CA VAL A 138 -3.09 -6.37 8.67
C VAL A 138 -3.28 -5.14 9.52
N ILE A 139 -3.50 -4.01 8.86
CA ILE A 139 -3.86 -2.75 9.49
C ILE A 139 -5.25 -2.33 9.02
N ALA A 140 -5.90 -1.47 9.77
CA ALA A 140 -7.22 -0.94 9.44
C ALA A 140 -7.23 0.59 9.51
N VAL A 141 -8.01 1.19 8.62
CA VAL A 141 -8.31 2.62 8.57
C VAL A 141 -9.81 2.80 8.71
N GLU A 142 -10.25 3.70 9.59
CA GLU A 142 -11.66 4.04 9.73
C GLU A 142 -12.17 4.72 8.46
N LYS A 143 -13.26 4.22 7.87
CA LYS A 143 -13.84 4.79 6.64
C LYS A 143 -14.29 6.24 6.82
N SER A 144 -14.73 6.60 8.02
CA SER A 144 -15.13 7.97 8.37
C SER A 144 -13.99 8.99 8.28
N ASP A 145 -12.75 8.53 8.40
CA ASP A 145 -11.57 9.39 8.38
C ASP A 145 -11.04 9.59 6.96
N ILE A 146 -11.56 8.83 5.98
CA ILE A 146 -11.16 8.93 4.57
C ILE A 146 -12.05 9.94 3.86
N PRO A 147 -11.48 10.95 3.17
CA PRO A 147 -12.27 11.89 2.39
C PRO A 147 -13.14 11.17 1.33
N GLU A 148 -14.37 11.64 1.12
CA GLU A 148 -15.31 11.04 0.16
C GLU A 148 -14.74 10.98 -1.27
N GLU A 149 -13.99 12.00 -1.67
CA GLU A 149 -13.29 12.03 -2.95
C GLU A 149 -12.30 10.89 -3.08
N THR A 150 -11.51 10.62 -2.03
CA THR A 150 -10.56 9.51 -1.97
C THR A 150 -11.29 8.16 -1.98
N MET A 151 -12.36 8.02 -1.18
CA MET A 151 -13.19 6.80 -1.15
C MET A 151 -13.74 6.45 -2.55
N SER A 152 -14.08 7.42 -3.36
CA SER A 152 -14.57 7.20 -4.73
C SER A 152 -13.50 6.66 -5.69
N GLN A 153 -12.23 6.83 -5.38
CA GLN A 153 -11.09 6.47 -6.23
C GLN A 153 -10.43 5.15 -5.84
N ILE A 154 -10.55 4.72 -4.57
CA ILE A 154 -9.91 3.50 -4.08
C ILE A 154 -10.69 2.26 -4.49
N LYS A 155 -9.98 1.12 -4.52
CA LYS A 155 -10.55 -0.19 -4.84
C LYS A 155 -9.96 -1.26 -3.94
N ILE A 156 -10.77 -2.27 -3.64
CA ILE A 156 -10.27 -3.49 -3.01
C ILE A 156 -9.54 -4.31 -4.07
N ALA A 157 -8.33 -4.78 -3.76
CA ALA A 157 -7.55 -5.62 -4.64
C ALA A 157 -8.22 -6.98 -4.83
N GLN A 158 -8.23 -7.46 -6.05
CA GLN A 158 -8.61 -8.83 -6.33
C GLN A 158 -7.37 -9.72 -6.10
N LEU A 159 -7.45 -10.61 -5.10
CA LEU A 159 -6.38 -11.55 -4.81
C LEU A 159 -6.42 -12.70 -5.83
N GLY A 160 -5.27 -12.97 -6.45
CA GLY A 160 -5.07 -14.12 -7.31
C GLY A 160 -4.64 -15.36 -6.53
N ASN A 161 -4.38 -16.44 -7.26
CA ASN A 161 -3.84 -17.68 -6.71
C ASN A 161 -2.42 -17.89 -7.26
N SER A 162 -1.42 -17.95 -6.37
CA SER A 162 -0.02 -18.17 -6.78
C SER A 162 0.23 -19.52 -7.43
N ASP A 163 -0.62 -20.52 -7.17
CA ASP A 163 -0.51 -21.84 -7.78
C ASP A 163 -0.81 -21.84 -9.29
N ASP A 164 -1.49 -20.79 -9.78
CA ASP A 164 -1.83 -20.63 -11.19
C ASP A 164 -0.69 -20.00 -12.00
N LEU A 165 0.38 -19.51 -11.34
CA LEU A 165 1.51 -18.87 -12.01
C LEU A 165 2.36 -19.88 -12.79
N ALA A 166 2.89 -19.42 -13.92
CA ALA A 166 3.82 -20.20 -14.73
C ALA A 166 5.17 -19.44 -14.90
N VAL A 167 6.27 -20.21 -14.99
CA VAL A 167 7.59 -19.64 -15.32
C VAL A 167 7.53 -18.99 -16.69
N GLY A 168 7.99 -17.75 -16.78
CA GLY A 168 7.96 -16.96 -18.02
C GLY A 168 6.75 -16.03 -18.13
N GLU A 169 5.80 -16.05 -17.18
CA GLU A 169 4.74 -15.05 -17.12
C GLU A 169 5.27 -13.68 -16.71
N GLN A 170 4.71 -12.64 -17.33
CA GLN A 170 5.05 -11.27 -16.98
C GLN A 170 4.34 -10.85 -15.70
N VAL A 171 5.08 -10.21 -14.79
CA VAL A 171 4.57 -9.64 -13.55
C VAL A 171 4.90 -8.16 -13.45
N VAL A 172 4.09 -7.43 -12.69
CA VAL A 172 4.28 -6.01 -12.41
C VAL A 172 4.33 -5.84 -10.90
N ALA A 173 5.43 -5.29 -10.39
CA ALA A 173 5.55 -4.93 -8.99
C ALA A 173 5.25 -3.44 -8.81
N ILE A 174 4.38 -3.14 -7.83
CA ILE A 174 3.97 -1.78 -7.50
C ILE A 174 4.21 -1.57 -6.00
N GLY A 175 4.93 -0.51 -5.65
CA GLY A 175 5.21 -0.20 -4.26
C GLY A 175 5.54 1.28 -4.06
N ASN A 176 5.71 1.66 -2.80
CA ASN A 176 6.19 2.98 -2.39
C ASN A 176 7.48 2.81 -1.59
N ALA A 177 8.51 2.25 -2.25
CA ALA A 177 9.79 2.04 -1.61
C ALA A 177 10.40 3.39 -1.19
N LEU A 178 10.80 3.49 0.08
CA LEU A 178 11.49 4.63 0.65
C LEU A 178 10.70 5.95 0.71
N GLY A 179 9.39 5.93 0.54
CA GLY A 179 8.57 7.15 0.62
C GLY A 179 8.69 8.11 -0.59
N TYR A 180 9.41 7.72 -1.64
CA TYR A 180 9.61 8.55 -2.85
C TYR A 180 8.46 8.54 -3.86
N GLY A 181 7.29 8.05 -3.46
CA GLY A 181 6.15 7.88 -4.35
C GLY A 181 6.01 6.46 -4.89
N ARG A 182 4.87 6.22 -5.54
CA ARG A 182 4.58 4.90 -6.10
C ARG A 182 5.49 4.60 -7.28
N THR A 183 6.23 3.51 -7.18
CA THR A 183 7.12 3.01 -8.23
C THR A 183 6.51 1.76 -8.87
N VAL A 184 6.74 1.61 -10.17
CA VAL A 184 6.27 0.47 -10.96
C VAL A 184 7.47 -0.16 -11.65
N THR A 185 7.65 -1.45 -11.44
CA THR A 185 8.64 -2.26 -12.15
C THR A 185 7.98 -3.48 -12.74
N SER A 186 8.53 -4.03 -13.81
CA SER A 186 8.05 -5.26 -14.42
C SER A 186 9.16 -6.28 -14.58
N GLY A 187 8.78 -7.54 -14.56
CA GLY A 187 9.68 -8.67 -14.73
C GLY A 187 8.95 -9.91 -15.16
N TRP A 188 9.57 -11.06 -15.02
CA TRP A 188 8.99 -12.35 -15.34
C TRP A 188 9.19 -13.32 -14.18
N VAL A 189 8.25 -14.22 -13.99
CA VAL A 189 8.40 -15.34 -13.06
C VAL A 189 9.56 -16.21 -13.56
N SER A 190 10.65 -16.24 -12.82
CA SER A 190 11.85 -16.99 -13.19
C SER A 190 11.89 -18.40 -12.59
N ALA A 191 11.22 -18.62 -11.47
CA ALA A 191 11.11 -19.89 -10.77
C ALA A 191 9.88 -19.88 -9.85
N LEU A 192 9.36 -21.07 -9.58
CA LEU A 192 8.30 -21.34 -8.60
C LEU A 192 8.87 -22.23 -7.49
N ASP A 193 8.20 -22.29 -6.34
CA ASP A 193 8.47 -23.24 -5.25
C ASP A 193 9.92 -23.22 -4.71
N ARG A 194 10.45 -22.03 -4.44
CA ARG A 194 11.78 -21.86 -3.85
C ARG A 194 11.72 -21.50 -2.40
#